data_ff60ed39b7d066a300b4c5e1b6b0b443
#
_entry.id   ff60ed39b7d066a300b4c5e1b6b0b443
#
_cell.length_a   1.000
_cell.length_b   1.000
_cell.length_c   1.000
_cell.angle_alpha   90.00
_cell.angle_beta   90.00
_cell.angle_gamma   90.00
#
_symmetry.space_group_name_H-M   'P 1'
#
loop_
_entity.id
_entity.type
_entity.pdbx_description
1 polymer ?
#
loop_
_entity_poly.entity_id
_entity_poly.type
_entity_poly.pdbx_seq_one_letter_code
_entity_poly.pdbx_strand_id
1 'polypeptide(L)'
;AAGTLAPAKVFVIGAGVAGLQAIATARRLGGIVSAFDVRAVVREQVQSLGASFVEVAAVEGEGQGGYAKELAEEQQRRVVAGIGEHAKGQDLIITTAQIPGRPAPRLITAEAVRAMKPGSVIVDLAGESGGNCELTTFGETVTVGGVSILAPVNLPASVPLHASQMYGRNVLTFVTHLLKDGALQVDLSDSITGPMCVTHAGELRTGKAA
;
A
#
# COMPACT_ATOMS: atom_id res chain seq x y z
N ALA A 1 16.32 2.93 36.25
CA ALA A 1 15.31 3.04 37.32
C ALA A 1 13.86 3.24 36.76
N ALA A 2 13.72 3.72 35.51
CA ALA A 2 12.40 3.98 34.90
C ALA A 2 11.78 2.74 34.22
N GLY A 3 12.42 1.59 34.24
CA GLY A 3 11.97 0.38 33.54
C GLY A 3 12.33 0.37 32.05
N THR A 4 11.87 -0.65 31.35
CA THR A 4 12.09 -0.84 29.92
C THR A 4 10.75 -0.61 29.19
N LEU A 5 10.75 0.19 28.15
CA LEU A 5 9.60 0.30 27.24
C LEU A 5 9.64 -0.87 26.24
N ALA A 6 8.52 -1.51 26.05
CA ALA A 6 8.37 -2.54 25.01
C ALA A 6 8.48 -1.88 23.63
N PRO A 7 9.04 -2.60 22.62
CA PRO A 7 8.99 -2.15 21.24
C PRO A 7 7.57 -1.89 20.75
N ALA A 8 7.39 -0.87 19.90
CA ALA A 8 6.09 -0.59 19.29
C ALA A 8 5.64 -1.75 18.40
N LYS A 9 4.36 -2.10 18.48
CA LYS A 9 3.71 -3.06 17.60
C LYS A 9 3.20 -2.35 16.37
N VAL A 10 3.71 -2.74 15.21
CA VAL A 10 3.41 -2.12 13.92
C VAL A 10 2.69 -3.12 13.03
N PHE A 11 1.56 -2.71 12.48
CA PHE A 11 0.81 -3.50 11.53
C PHE A 11 0.78 -2.81 10.17
N VAL A 12 1.21 -3.52 9.12
CA VAL A 12 1.21 -3.01 7.75
C VAL A 12 0.13 -3.73 6.94
N ILE A 13 -0.79 -2.99 6.36
CA ILE A 13 -1.87 -3.51 5.53
C ILE A 13 -1.57 -3.17 4.07
N GLY A 14 -1.30 -4.22 3.29
CA GLY A 14 -0.77 -4.14 1.92
C GLY A 14 0.75 -4.31 1.90
N ALA A 15 1.22 -5.39 1.25
CA ALA A 15 2.64 -5.73 1.11
C ALA A 15 3.13 -5.53 -0.34
N GLY A 16 2.71 -4.43 -0.97
CA GLY A 16 3.30 -3.93 -2.21
C GLY A 16 4.62 -3.20 -1.95
N VAL A 17 5.15 -2.47 -2.93
CA VAL A 17 6.42 -1.75 -2.81
C VAL A 17 6.47 -0.84 -1.58
N ALA A 18 5.45 -0.02 -1.36
CA ALA A 18 5.37 0.88 -0.21
C ALA A 18 5.25 0.10 1.10
N GLY A 19 4.42 -0.95 1.15
CA GLY A 19 4.23 -1.77 2.35
C GLY A 19 5.49 -2.53 2.75
N LEU A 20 6.18 -3.18 1.81
CA LEU A 20 7.46 -3.87 2.08
C LEU A 20 8.52 -2.89 2.58
N GLN A 21 8.58 -1.67 2.04
CA GLN A 21 9.48 -0.64 2.52
C GLN A 21 9.10 -0.17 3.93
N ALA A 22 7.82 -0.02 4.23
CA ALA A 22 7.34 0.31 5.57
C ALA A 22 7.71 -0.77 6.59
N ILE A 23 7.54 -2.06 6.23
CA ILE A 23 7.94 -3.22 7.05
C ILE A 23 9.44 -3.16 7.35
N ALA A 24 10.27 -3.04 6.32
CA ALA A 24 11.73 -2.99 6.46
C ALA A 24 12.16 -1.82 7.35
N THR A 25 11.56 -0.65 7.18
CA THR A 25 11.88 0.54 7.96
C THR A 25 11.45 0.38 9.42
N ALA A 26 10.23 -0.07 9.68
CA ALA A 26 9.72 -0.28 11.04
C ALA A 26 10.55 -1.33 11.80
N ARG A 27 10.95 -2.42 11.12
CA ARG A 27 11.87 -3.43 11.68
C ARG A 27 13.22 -2.83 12.04
N ARG A 28 13.81 -2.06 11.14
CA ARG A 28 15.10 -1.38 11.39
C ARG A 28 15.04 -0.40 12.56
N LEU A 29 13.88 0.22 12.80
CA LEU A 29 13.63 1.09 13.95
C LEU A 29 13.33 0.33 15.25
N GLY A 30 13.36 -1.01 15.22
CA GLY A 30 13.15 -1.86 16.40
C GLY A 30 11.70 -2.25 16.67
N GLY A 31 10.77 -1.94 15.77
CA GLY A 31 9.36 -2.34 15.90
C GLY A 31 9.14 -3.85 15.80
N ILE A 32 8.10 -4.35 16.47
CA ILE A 32 7.55 -5.69 16.28
C ILE A 32 6.53 -5.58 15.16
N VAL A 33 6.88 -6.06 13.96
CA VAL A 33 6.09 -5.82 12.75
C VAL A 33 5.31 -7.06 12.35
N SER A 34 4.03 -6.84 12.07
CA SER A 34 3.14 -7.78 11.41
C SER A 34 2.62 -7.16 10.11
N ALA A 35 2.24 -7.97 9.13
CA ALA A 35 1.69 -7.49 7.88
C ALA A 35 0.58 -8.40 7.36
N PHE A 36 -0.35 -7.82 6.62
CA PHE A 36 -1.42 -8.49 5.91
C PHE A 36 -1.42 -8.08 4.44
N ASP A 37 -1.63 -9.04 3.56
CA ASP A 37 -1.95 -8.82 2.15
C ASP A 37 -2.89 -9.92 1.68
N VAL A 38 -3.76 -9.61 0.73
CA VAL A 38 -4.68 -10.60 0.14
C VAL A 38 -3.96 -11.62 -0.76
N ARG A 39 -2.76 -11.30 -1.22
CA ARG A 39 -1.93 -12.15 -2.07
C ARG A 39 -1.04 -13.05 -1.22
N ALA A 40 -1.30 -14.36 -1.21
CA ALA A 40 -0.48 -15.32 -0.47
C ALA A 40 0.99 -15.33 -0.89
N VAL A 41 1.28 -15.02 -2.17
CA VAL A 41 2.63 -15.00 -2.75
C VAL A 41 3.58 -14.01 -2.06
N VAL A 42 3.07 -12.93 -1.43
CA VAL A 42 3.93 -11.96 -0.73
C VAL A 42 4.30 -12.37 0.71
N ARG A 43 3.76 -13.47 1.22
CA ARG A 43 4.07 -14.00 2.57
C ARG A 43 5.57 -14.16 2.78
N GLU A 44 6.25 -14.83 1.85
CA GLU A 44 7.69 -15.07 1.94
C GLU A 44 8.47 -13.76 1.95
N GLN A 45 8.05 -12.77 1.18
CA GLN A 45 8.68 -11.46 1.15
C GLN A 45 8.54 -10.74 2.50
N VAL A 46 7.36 -10.78 3.12
CA VAL A 46 7.10 -10.23 4.45
C VAL A 46 7.98 -10.92 5.50
N GLN A 47 8.01 -12.26 5.48
CA GLN A 47 8.80 -13.04 6.42
C GLN A 47 10.31 -12.85 6.25
N SER A 48 10.78 -12.70 5.02
CA SER A 48 12.20 -12.42 4.73
C SER A 48 12.68 -11.08 5.31
N LEU A 49 11.76 -10.11 5.49
CA LEU A 49 12.03 -8.85 6.17
C LEU A 49 11.94 -8.94 7.69
N GLY A 50 11.70 -10.14 8.26
CA GLY A 50 11.61 -10.40 9.70
C GLY A 50 10.28 -9.95 10.32
N ALA A 51 9.23 -9.80 9.52
CA ALA A 51 7.88 -9.53 10.01
C ALA A 51 7.02 -10.81 10.02
N SER A 52 6.00 -10.85 10.86
CA SER A 52 5.01 -11.92 10.85
C SER A 52 3.92 -11.63 9.82
N PHE A 53 3.49 -12.66 9.08
CA PHE A 53 2.35 -12.55 8.19
C PHE A 53 1.07 -12.91 8.94
N VAL A 54 0.08 -12.00 8.91
CA VAL A 54 -1.21 -12.19 9.57
C VAL A 54 -2.13 -12.97 8.63
N GLU A 55 -2.50 -14.16 9.04
CA GLU A 55 -3.48 -14.97 8.31
C GLU A 55 -4.89 -14.57 8.75
N VAL A 56 -5.64 -14.00 7.84
CA VAL A 56 -7.04 -13.69 8.06
C VAL A 56 -7.83 -14.53 7.09
N ALA A 57 -8.52 -15.56 7.57
CA ALA A 57 -9.32 -16.52 6.82
C ALA A 57 -8.83 -16.78 5.39
N ALA A 58 -8.71 -18.03 4.96
CA ALA A 58 -8.16 -18.43 3.67
C ALA A 58 -8.70 -17.57 2.52
N VAL A 59 -7.86 -16.72 1.96
CA VAL A 59 -8.18 -15.90 0.80
C VAL A 59 -7.48 -16.54 -0.39
N GLU A 60 -8.20 -17.32 -1.16
CA GLU A 60 -7.75 -17.77 -2.47
C GLU A 60 -8.09 -16.68 -3.49
N GLY A 61 -7.10 -16.05 -4.08
CA GLY A 61 -7.33 -15.09 -5.15
C GLY A 61 -6.06 -14.41 -5.64
N GLU A 62 -5.51 -14.89 -6.74
CA GLU A 62 -4.55 -14.17 -7.56
C GLU A 62 -5.31 -13.42 -8.66
N GLY A 63 -5.15 -12.09 -8.74
CA GLY A 63 -5.65 -11.29 -9.85
C GLY A 63 -4.65 -11.29 -11.01
N GLN A 64 -5.10 -11.12 -12.26
CA GLN A 64 -4.23 -10.83 -13.39
C GLN A 64 -3.44 -9.55 -13.12
N GLY A 65 -2.15 -9.53 -13.45
CA GLY A 65 -1.27 -8.38 -13.21
C GLY A 65 -0.83 -8.20 -11.74
N GLY A 66 -1.02 -9.20 -10.86
CA GLY A 66 -0.59 -9.13 -9.45
C GLY A 66 -1.52 -8.32 -8.54
N TYR A 67 -2.68 -7.91 -9.05
CA TYR A 67 -3.74 -7.28 -8.25
C TYR A 67 -4.71 -8.33 -7.72
N ALA A 68 -5.20 -8.12 -6.50
CA ALA A 68 -6.15 -9.01 -5.86
C ALA A 68 -7.48 -9.07 -6.64
N LYS A 69 -8.02 -10.27 -6.82
CA LYS A 69 -9.39 -10.44 -7.30
C LYS A 69 -10.37 -9.79 -6.32
N GLU A 70 -11.51 -9.33 -6.85
CA GLU A 70 -12.65 -8.97 -6.00
C GLU A 70 -13.02 -10.19 -5.14
N LEU A 71 -12.92 -10.02 -3.83
CA LEU A 71 -13.34 -11.02 -2.87
C LEU A 71 -14.87 -11.05 -2.84
N ALA A 72 -15.46 -12.24 -2.71
CA ALA A 72 -16.86 -12.34 -2.38
C ALA A 72 -17.17 -11.54 -1.10
N GLU A 73 -18.32 -10.90 -1.03
CA GLU A 73 -18.67 -10.00 0.09
C GLU A 73 -18.49 -10.64 1.48
N GLU A 74 -18.75 -11.93 1.61
CA GLU A 74 -18.56 -12.63 2.87
C GLU A 74 -17.09 -12.82 3.24
N GLN A 75 -16.24 -13.13 2.26
CA GLN A 75 -14.80 -13.22 2.46
C GLN A 75 -14.25 -11.86 2.83
N GLN A 76 -14.71 -10.79 2.19
CA GLN A 76 -14.31 -9.44 2.52
C GLN A 76 -14.71 -9.05 3.94
N ARG A 77 -15.92 -9.39 4.39
CA ARG A 77 -16.35 -9.17 5.78
C ARG A 77 -15.46 -9.91 6.78
N ARG A 78 -15.08 -11.15 6.51
CA ARG A 78 -14.16 -11.91 7.37
C ARG A 78 -12.77 -11.28 7.42
N VAL A 79 -12.26 -10.82 6.29
CA VAL A 79 -10.97 -10.11 6.22
C VAL A 79 -11.02 -8.84 7.05
N VAL A 80 -12.03 -8.00 6.89
CA VAL A 80 -12.19 -6.75 7.64
C VAL A 80 -12.31 -7.03 9.14
N ALA A 81 -13.08 -8.05 9.54
CA ALA A 81 -13.20 -8.45 10.95
C ALA A 81 -11.87 -8.91 11.55
N GLY A 82 -11.12 -9.76 10.82
CA GLY A 82 -9.82 -10.23 11.28
C GLY A 82 -8.76 -9.12 11.36
N ILE A 83 -8.76 -8.19 10.41
CA ILE A 83 -7.93 -6.98 10.45
C ILE A 83 -8.30 -6.14 11.68
N GLY A 84 -9.60 -5.92 11.92
CA GLY A 84 -10.09 -5.15 13.07
C GLY A 84 -9.70 -5.77 14.41
N GLU A 85 -9.77 -7.10 14.52
CA GLU A 85 -9.36 -7.81 15.75
C GLU A 85 -7.84 -7.66 15.99
N HIS A 86 -7.04 -7.81 14.94
CA HIS A 86 -5.59 -7.64 15.05
C HIS A 86 -5.18 -6.19 15.36
N ALA A 87 -5.92 -5.22 14.83
CA ALA A 87 -5.67 -3.77 15.02
C ALA A 87 -5.73 -3.32 16.49
N LYS A 88 -6.60 -3.94 17.31
CA LYS A 88 -6.78 -3.58 18.74
C LYS A 88 -5.47 -3.61 19.54
N GLY A 89 -4.56 -4.49 19.18
CA GLY A 89 -3.28 -4.68 19.87
C GLY A 89 -2.13 -3.82 19.35
N GLN A 90 -2.33 -3.04 18.30
CA GLN A 90 -1.26 -2.32 17.61
C GLN A 90 -1.08 -0.90 18.13
N ASP A 91 0.15 -0.40 18.03
CA ASP A 91 0.51 0.98 18.39
C ASP A 91 0.56 1.87 17.12
N LEU A 92 0.96 1.27 15.98
CA LEU A 92 0.99 1.93 14.68
C LEU A 92 0.40 1.01 13.60
N ILE A 93 -0.48 1.55 12.78
CA ILE A 93 -0.96 0.89 11.56
C ILE A 93 -0.56 1.73 10.35
N ILE A 94 -0.02 1.09 9.33
CA ILE A 94 0.28 1.72 8.03
C ILE A 94 -0.52 1.00 6.96
N THR A 95 -1.35 1.72 6.23
CA THR A 95 -2.16 1.14 5.16
C THR A 95 -1.70 1.60 3.80
N THR A 96 -1.55 0.66 2.87
CA THR A 96 -1.07 0.91 1.51
C THR A 96 -1.88 0.18 0.45
N ALA A 97 -3.05 -0.39 0.83
CA ALA A 97 -3.85 -1.19 -0.09
C ALA A 97 -4.57 -0.29 -1.11
N GLN A 98 -4.17 -0.38 -2.37
CA GLN A 98 -4.76 0.37 -3.48
C GLN A 98 -5.05 -0.54 -4.66
N ILE A 99 -6.11 -0.22 -5.39
CA ILE A 99 -6.48 -0.87 -6.65
C ILE A 99 -6.43 0.22 -7.73
N PRO A 100 -5.57 0.09 -8.75
CA PRO A 100 -5.48 1.10 -9.80
C PRO A 100 -6.83 1.38 -10.46
N GLY A 101 -7.17 2.67 -10.60
CA GLY A 101 -8.39 3.12 -11.24
C GLY A 101 -9.69 2.87 -10.46
N ARG A 102 -9.60 2.41 -9.20
CA ARG A 102 -10.76 2.17 -8.32
C ARG A 102 -10.56 2.81 -6.95
N PRO A 103 -11.63 3.08 -6.20
CA PRO A 103 -11.54 3.48 -4.81
C PRO A 103 -10.78 2.44 -3.97
N ALA A 104 -10.03 2.90 -2.98
CA ALA A 104 -9.30 2.03 -2.06
C ALA A 104 -10.29 1.17 -1.24
N PRO A 105 -9.96 -0.11 -0.98
CA PRO A 105 -10.81 -0.97 -0.16
C PRO A 105 -10.84 -0.48 1.28
N ARG A 106 -12.03 -0.44 1.89
CA ARG A 106 -12.21 -0.15 3.32
C ARG A 106 -11.86 -1.40 4.13
N LEU A 107 -10.77 -1.33 4.89
CA LEU A 107 -10.20 -2.47 5.64
C LEU A 107 -10.23 -2.25 7.15
N ILE A 108 -10.24 -0.99 7.61
CA ILE A 108 -10.32 -0.62 9.02
C ILE A 108 -11.65 0.12 9.25
N THR A 109 -12.55 -0.48 10.00
CA THR A 109 -13.85 0.14 10.33
C THR A 109 -13.71 1.18 11.42
N ALA A 110 -14.69 2.08 11.53
CA ALA A 110 -14.78 3.04 12.62
C ALA A 110 -14.85 2.34 13.99
N GLU A 111 -15.47 1.17 14.08
CA GLU A 111 -15.51 0.35 15.29
C GLU A 111 -14.12 -0.18 15.65
N ALA A 112 -13.37 -0.70 14.68
CA ALA A 112 -12.00 -1.15 14.89
C ALA A 112 -11.09 -0.03 15.41
N VAL A 113 -11.21 1.18 14.86
CA VAL A 113 -10.47 2.37 15.35
C VAL A 113 -10.80 2.66 16.82
N ARG A 114 -12.10 2.68 17.18
CA ARG A 114 -12.52 2.95 18.55
C ARG A 114 -12.08 1.89 19.55
N ALA A 115 -11.78 0.67 19.07
CA ALA A 115 -11.28 -0.43 19.89
C ALA A 115 -9.74 -0.44 20.04
N MET A 116 -9.03 0.42 19.33
CA MET A 116 -7.57 0.58 19.47
C MET A 116 -7.24 1.33 20.76
N LYS A 117 -5.98 1.20 21.20
CA LYS A 117 -5.49 1.91 22.38
C LYS A 117 -5.41 3.41 22.13
N PRO A 118 -5.80 4.28 23.08
CA PRO A 118 -5.49 5.70 23.02
C PRO A 118 -3.98 5.93 22.85
N GLY A 119 -3.59 6.85 21.99
CA GLY A 119 -2.21 7.12 21.62
C GLY A 119 -1.72 6.31 20.41
N SER A 120 -2.50 5.34 19.92
CA SER A 120 -2.19 4.64 18.67
C SER A 120 -2.34 5.56 17.45
N VAL A 121 -1.62 5.20 16.38
CA VAL A 121 -1.57 5.99 15.14
C VAL A 121 -1.94 5.12 13.95
N ILE A 122 -2.73 5.64 13.03
CA ILE A 122 -2.98 5.07 11.70
C ILE A 122 -2.42 6.04 10.66
N VAL A 123 -1.57 5.56 9.76
CA VAL A 123 -1.10 6.30 8.59
C VAL A 123 -1.70 5.66 7.35
N ASP A 124 -2.66 6.35 6.74
CA ASP A 124 -3.40 5.85 5.59
C ASP A 124 -2.83 6.44 4.29
N LEU A 125 -1.97 5.68 3.61
CA LEU A 125 -1.35 6.08 2.35
C LEU A 125 -2.31 5.97 1.15
N ALA A 126 -3.48 5.36 1.35
CA ALA A 126 -4.52 5.25 0.33
C ALA A 126 -5.52 6.42 0.38
N GLY A 127 -5.28 7.45 1.19
CA GLY A 127 -6.19 8.56 1.43
C GLY A 127 -6.70 9.24 0.16
N GLU A 128 -5.85 9.46 -0.85
CA GLU A 128 -6.21 10.06 -2.13
C GLU A 128 -7.27 9.26 -2.90
N SER A 129 -7.26 7.94 -2.79
CA SER A 129 -8.24 7.05 -3.41
C SER A 129 -9.40 6.66 -2.49
N GLY A 130 -9.64 7.45 -1.45
CA GLY A 130 -10.73 7.28 -0.49
C GLY A 130 -10.30 6.70 0.87
N GLY A 131 -9.11 6.13 0.99
CA GLY A 131 -8.53 5.58 2.22
C GLY A 131 -8.94 4.15 2.54
N ASN A 132 -8.06 3.46 3.26
CA ASN A 132 -8.32 2.12 3.78
C ASN A 132 -9.02 2.14 5.14
N CYS A 133 -8.95 3.25 5.88
CA CYS A 133 -9.68 3.45 7.12
C CYS A 133 -10.97 4.22 6.86
N GLU A 134 -12.07 3.78 7.47
CA GLU A 134 -13.38 4.40 7.32
C GLU A 134 -13.42 5.86 7.78
N LEU A 135 -12.59 6.20 8.78
CA LEU A 135 -12.52 7.54 9.37
C LEU A 135 -11.44 8.42 8.76
N THR A 136 -10.81 7.98 7.67
CA THR A 136 -9.80 8.77 6.95
C THR A 136 -10.44 9.99 6.29
N THR A 137 -9.83 11.16 6.54
CA THR A 137 -10.08 12.39 5.79
C THR A 137 -8.78 12.76 5.06
N PHE A 138 -8.81 12.74 3.74
CA PHE A 138 -7.61 13.02 2.92
C PHE A 138 -7.07 14.43 3.17
N GLY A 139 -5.79 14.52 3.43
CA GLY A 139 -5.09 15.79 3.71
C GLY A 139 -5.16 16.24 5.16
N GLU A 140 -5.83 15.50 6.04
CA GLU A 140 -6.04 15.89 7.43
C GLU A 140 -5.47 14.86 8.41
N THR A 141 -5.36 15.28 9.65
CA THR A 141 -5.16 14.40 10.80
C THR A 141 -6.44 14.42 11.65
N VAL A 142 -7.10 13.28 11.74
CA VAL A 142 -8.34 13.10 12.53
C VAL A 142 -8.00 12.34 13.79
N THR A 143 -8.57 12.75 14.94
CA THR A 143 -8.40 12.03 16.21
C THR A 143 -9.75 11.51 16.70
N VAL A 144 -9.84 10.20 16.93
CA VAL A 144 -11.05 9.54 17.44
C VAL A 144 -10.69 8.60 18.58
N GLY A 145 -11.27 8.79 19.77
CA GLY A 145 -10.97 7.95 20.93
C GLY A 145 -9.50 7.97 21.37
N GLY A 146 -8.76 9.04 21.04
CA GLY A 146 -7.33 9.15 21.30
C GLY A 146 -6.45 8.46 20.26
N VAL A 147 -7.03 7.90 19.18
CA VAL A 147 -6.30 7.35 18.03
C VAL A 147 -6.17 8.44 16.98
N SER A 148 -4.94 8.68 16.49
CA SER A 148 -4.66 9.65 15.43
C SER A 148 -4.63 8.97 14.07
N ILE A 149 -5.41 9.48 13.11
CA ILE A 149 -5.50 8.97 11.74
C ILE A 149 -4.94 10.04 10.81
N LEU A 150 -3.85 9.73 10.13
CA LEU A 150 -3.14 10.63 9.22
C LEU A 150 -3.32 10.15 7.79
N ALA A 151 -3.77 11.03 6.90
CA ALA A 151 -3.82 10.78 5.46
C ALA A 151 -3.08 11.89 4.70
N PRO A 152 -1.74 11.90 4.72
CA PRO A 152 -0.95 13.00 4.20
C PRO A 152 -1.07 13.15 2.68
N VAL A 153 -1.09 14.40 2.23
CA VAL A 153 -1.06 14.78 0.81
C VAL A 153 0.38 14.75 0.32
N ASN A 154 0.59 14.19 -0.87
CA ASN A 154 1.84 14.32 -1.62
C ASN A 154 3.10 14.03 -0.80
N LEU A 155 3.16 12.85 -0.18
CA LEU A 155 4.33 12.40 0.59
C LEU A 155 5.66 12.52 -0.16
N PRO A 156 5.75 12.26 -1.49
CA PRO A 156 7.00 12.45 -2.21
C PRO A 156 7.55 13.87 -2.13
N ALA A 157 6.68 14.89 -2.02
CA ALA A 157 7.10 16.27 -1.87
C ALA A 157 7.75 16.58 -0.51
N SER A 158 7.52 15.76 0.51
CA SER A 158 8.18 15.90 1.82
C SER A 158 9.65 15.42 1.80
N VAL A 159 10.05 14.62 0.80
CA VAL A 159 11.42 14.11 0.60
C VAL A 159 11.87 14.33 -0.86
N PRO A 160 11.87 15.58 -1.35
CA PRO A 160 11.92 15.90 -2.77
C PRO A 160 13.19 15.42 -3.47
N LEU A 161 14.34 15.46 -2.81
CA LEU A 161 15.60 15.00 -3.37
C LEU A 161 15.54 13.51 -3.74
N HIS A 162 15.13 12.68 -2.79
CA HIS A 162 15.07 11.23 -2.99
C HIS A 162 13.94 10.83 -3.95
N ALA A 163 12.78 11.47 -3.84
CA ALA A 163 11.66 11.26 -4.75
C ALA A 163 12.04 11.58 -6.21
N SER A 164 12.71 12.73 -6.46
CA SER A 164 13.19 13.13 -7.79
C SER A 164 14.24 12.17 -8.33
N GLN A 165 15.18 11.72 -7.50
CA GLN A 165 16.19 10.74 -7.91
C GLN A 165 15.57 9.40 -8.32
N MET A 166 14.60 8.89 -7.55
CA MET A 166 13.90 7.64 -7.84
C MET A 166 13.07 7.77 -9.12
N TYR A 167 12.32 8.84 -9.26
CA TYR A 167 11.53 9.12 -10.45
C TYR A 167 12.42 9.28 -11.69
N GLY A 168 13.51 10.04 -11.58
CA GLY A 168 14.48 10.21 -12.67
C GLY A 168 15.10 8.89 -13.14
N ARG A 169 15.35 7.93 -12.24
CA ARG A 169 15.81 6.57 -12.62
C ARG A 169 14.74 5.82 -13.41
N ASN A 170 13.47 5.91 -13.01
CA ASN A 170 12.38 5.27 -13.74
C ASN A 170 12.25 5.85 -15.16
N VAL A 171 12.33 7.19 -15.28
CA VAL A 171 12.31 7.87 -16.58
C VAL A 171 13.51 7.44 -17.43
N LEU A 172 14.71 7.41 -16.85
CA LEU A 172 15.92 6.97 -17.57
C LEU A 172 15.79 5.53 -18.05
N THR A 173 15.29 4.63 -17.20
CA THR A 173 15.07 3.21 -17.58
C THR A 173 14.09 3.11 -18.73
N PHE A 174 13.00 3.86 -18.70
CA PHE A 174 12.02 3.86 -19.78
C PHE A 174 12.58 4.45 -21.09
N VAL A 175 13.29 5.57 -21.02
CA VAL A 175 13.94 6.17 -22.21
C VAL A 175 14.96 5.21 -22.81
N THR A 176 15.75 4.54 -21.96
CA THR A 176 16.72 3.53 -22.42
C THR A 176 16.02 2.33 -23.07
N HIS A 177 14.86 1.91 -22.55
CA HIS A 177 14.05 0.84 -23.16
C HIS A 177 13.56 1.21 -24.58
N LEU A 178 13.25 2.48 -24.82
CA LEU A 178 12.82 2.98 -26.13
C LEU A 178 13.99 3.18 -27.12
N LEU A 179 15.25 3.20 -26.64
CA LEU A 179 16.42 3.39 -27.49
C LEU A 179 17.02 2.04 -27.88
N LYS A 180 17.08 1.78 -29.18
CA LYS A 180 17.77 0.59 -29.73
C LYS A 180 18.74 1.08 -30.80
N ASP A 181 19.99 0.70 -30.68
CA ASP A 181 21.07 1.07 -31.60
C ASP A 181 21.20 2.59 -31.83
N GLY A 182 20.96 3.39 -30.77
CA GLY A 182 21.05 4.83 -30.83
C GLY A 182 19.84 5.54 -31.46
N ALA A 183 18.81 4.81 -31.87
CA ALA A 183 17.58 5.34 -32.45
C ALA A 183 16.36 5.09 -31.56
N LEU A 184 15.43 6.04 -31.54
CA LEU A 184 14.15 5.91 -30.85
C LEU A 184 13.28 4.88 -31.60
N GLN A 185 12.87 3.83 -30.90
CA GLN A 185 11.95 2.80 -31.42
C GLN A 185 10.72 2.72 -30.51
N VAL A 186 9.56 3.08 -31.05
CA VAL A 186 8.27 2.99 -30.34
C VAL A 186 7.54 1.75 -30.84
N ASP A 187 7.75 0.63 -30.15
CA ASP A 187 7.03 -0.61 -30.42
C ASP A 187 5.76 -0.65 -29.58
N LEU A 188 4.60 -0.46 -30.23
CA LEU A 188 3.31 -0.44 -29.55
C LEU A 188 2.80 -1.84 -29.18
N SER A 189 3.44 -2.91 -29.63
CA SER A 189 3.16 -4.29 -29.23
C SER A 189 3.88 -4.69 -27.95
N ASP A 190 4.87 -3.90 -27.52
CA ASP A 190 5.59 -4.12 -26.28
C ASP A 190 4.72 -3.88 -25.07
N SER A 191 4.85 -4.77 -24.06
CA SER A 191 3.99 -4.76 -22.86
C SER A 191 4.17 -3.54 -21.95
N ILE A 192 5.24 -2.77 -22.12
CA ILE A 192 5.50 -1.52 -21.40
C ILE A 192 5.11 -0.32 -22.28
N THR A 193 5.68 -0.25 -23.48
CA THR A 193 5.50 0.88 -24.41
C THR A 193 4.06 1.04 -24.87
N GLY A 194 3.40 -0.06 -25.25
CA GLY A 194 2.02 -0.03 -25.73
C GLY A 194 1.02 0.57 -24.72
N PRO A 195 0.93 0.04 -23.49
CA PRO A 195 0.04 0.57 -22.46
C PRO A 195 0.39 2.00 -21.99
N MET A 196 1.66 2.40 -22.04
CA MET A 196 2.09 3.75 -21.68
C MET A 196 1.82 4.79 -22.77
N CYS A 197 1.57 4.37 -24.00
CA CYS A 197 1.36 5.25 -25.13
C CYS A 197 -0.06 5.84 -25.13
N VAL A 198 -0.17 7.10 -24.76
CA VAL A 198 -1.45 7.84 -24.68
C VAL A 198 -1.94 8.27 -26.06
N THR A 199 -1.03 8.76 -26.91
CA THR A 199 -1.32 9.18 -28.29
C THR A 199 -0.20 8.74 -29.23
N HIS A 200 -0.56 8.33 -30.46
CA HIS A 200 0.41 7.97 -31.48
C HIS A 200 -0.16 8.23 -32.88
N ALA A 201 0.62 8.86 -33.74
CA ALA A 201 0.24 9.17 -35.13
C ALA A 201 -1.13 9.87 -35.26
N GLY A 202 -1.46 10.77 -34.32
CA GLY A 202 -2.71 11.54 -34.33
C GLY A 202 -3.91 10.79 -33.72
N GLU A 203 -3.73 9.54 -33.26
CA GLU A 203 -4.81 8.76 -32.63
C GLU A 203 -4.68 8.73 -31.11
N LEU A 204 -5.80 8.78 -30.41
CA LEU A 204 -5.90 8.56 -28.96
C LEU A 204 -5.93 7.06 -28.68
N ARG A 205 -5.04 6.59 -27.81
CA ARG A 205 -4.89 5.16 -27.44
C ARG A 205 -5.38 4.81 -26.05
N THR A 206 -5.60 5.81 -25.17
CA THR A 206 -6.17 5.58 -23.85
C THR A 206 -7.61 5.08 -23.92
N GLY A 207 -7.94 4.02 -23.16
CA GLY A 207 -9.28 3.44 -23.11
C GLY A 207 -9.53 2.27 -24.06
N LYS A 208 -8.60 1.94 -24.95
CA LYS A 208 -8.62 0.64 -25.63
C LYS A 208 -7.90 -0.36 -24.72
N ALA A 209 -8.69 -1.10 -23.89
CA ALA A 209 -8.17 -2.26 -23.20
C ALA A 209 -7.60 -3.24 -24.26
N ALA A 210 -6.37 -3.71 -24.02
CA ALA A 210 -5.79 -4.79 -24.78
C ALA A 210 -6.52 -6.09 -24.49
#